data_324d0cb6c1816868ee8d8795392d5486
#
_entry.id   324d0cb6c1816868ee8d8795392d5486
#
_cell.length_a   1.000
_cell.length_b   1.000
_cell.length_c   1.000
_cell.angle_alpha   90.00
_cell.angle_beta   90.00
_cell.angle_gamma   90.00
#
_symmetry.space_group_name_H-M   'P 1'
#
loop_
_entity.id
_entity.type
_entity.pdbx_description
1 polymer ?
#
loop_
_entity_poly.entity_id
_entity_poly.type
_entity_poly.pdbx_seq_one_letter_code
_entity_poly.pdbx_strand_id
1 'polypeptide(L)'
;HVLVFINKQSYKTKEFFQFIKFTISILKKNNYIKNMSVTHTTDKEFDNDVIQSDLPVLIQFTAEWCGPCKMIGPILEELSDEFDGKIQIYEVNVDDNSQTAVKYSIRSIPTLMLIADGNVKAQHIGAASKSQLIEFISNNI
;
A
#
# COMPACT_ATOMS: atom_id res chain seq x y z
N HIS A 1 10.60 24.30 22.64
CA HIS A 1 9.17 24.53 22.94
C HIS A 1 8.62 25.58 21.99
N VAL A 2 8.03 25.19 20.89
CA VAL A 2 7.19 26.09 20.10
C VAL A 2 5.74 25.84 20.53
N LEU A 3 5.31 26.58 21.53
CA LEU A 3 3.91 26.74 21.84
C LEU A 3 3.32 27.66 20.76
N VAL A 4 2.74 27.07 19.72
CA VAL A 4 1.90 27.82 18.79
C VAL A 4 0.61 28.15 19.52
N PHE A 5 0.47 29.39 19.94
CA PHE A 5 -0.82 29.95 20.36
C PHE A 5 -1.75 29.92 19.14
N ILE A 6 -2.63 28.93 19.08
CA ILE A 6 -3.71 28.91 18.09
C ILE A 6 -4.73 29.95 18.55
N ASN A 7 -4.62 31.14 18.01
CA ASN A 7 -5.64 32.17 18.22
C ASN A 7 -6.93 31.72 17.51
N LYS A 8 -7.98 31.64 18.32
CA LYS A 8 -9.30 31.09 18.01
C LYS A 8 -10.09 32.06 17.13
N GLN A 9 -9.60 32.35 15.89
CA GLN A 9 -10.37 33.18 14.97
C GLN A 9 -10.30 32.65 13.54
N SER A 10 -11.38 31.94 13.16
CA SER A 10 -11.87 31.77 11.79
C SER A 10 -10.86 31.32 10.73
N TYR A 11 -10.33 30.11 10.88
CA TYR A 11 -9.71 29.46 9.73
C TYR A 11 -10.82 28.81 8.88
N LYS A 12 -10.99 29.29 7.66
CA LYS A 12 -11.83 28.62 6.67
C LYS A 12 -11.33 27.19 6.54
N THR A 13 -12.20 26.22 6.74
CA THR A 13 -11.92 24.78 6.82
C THR A 13 -11.04 24.25 5.67
N LYS A 14 -11.09 24.86 4.49
CA LYS A 14 -10.26 24.51 3.33
C LYS A 14 -8.76 24.82 3.51
N GLU A 15 -8.43 25.95 4.12
CA GLU A 15 -7.03 26.35 4.37
C GLU A 15 -6.38 25.49 5.45
N PHE A 16 -7.16 25.11 6.46
CA PHE A 16 -6.69 24.20 7.51
C PHE A 16 -6.39 22.79 6.97
N PHE A 17 -7.25 22.23 6.09
CA PHE A 17 -7.01 20.97 5.42
C PHE A 17 -5.80 21.03 4.50
N GLN A 18 -5.59 22.13 3.78
CA GLN A 18 -4.42 22.34 2.92
C GLN A 18 -3.13 22.40 3.75
N PHE A 19 -3.16 23.08 4.89
CA PHE A 19 -2.03 23.17 5.80
C PHE A 19 -1.69 21.82 6.42
N ILE A 20 -2.67 21.03 6.84
CA ILE A 20 -2.47 19.67 7.36
C ILE A 20 -1.87 18.76 6.27
N LYS A 21 -2.39 18.79 5.05
CA LYS A 21 -1.83 18.04 3.91
C LYS A 21 -0.39 18.42 3.63
N PHE A 22 -0.08 19.70 3.67
CA PHE A 22 1.28 20.20 3.46
C PHE A 22 2.23 19.78 4.58
N THR A 23 1.80 19.86 5.84
CA THR A 23 2.57 19.43 7.01
C THR A 23 2.82 17.92 6.98
N ILE A 24 1.80 17.12 6.65
CA ILE A 24 1.93 15.65 6.50
C ILE A 24 2.89 15.33 5.35
N SER A 25 2.83 16.07 4.24
CA SER A 25 3.75 15.89 3.11
C SER A 25 5.20 16.18 3.50
N ILE A 26 5.45 17.24 4.28
CA ILE A 26 6.79 17.57 4.80
C ILE A 26 7.27 16.50 5.78
N LEU A 27 6.41 16.04 6.70
CA LEU A 27 6.75 15.00 7.65
C LEU A 27 7.07 13.67 6.98
N LYS A 28 6.35 13.33 5.92
CA LYS A 28 6.67 12.17 5.05
C LYS A 28 8.01 12.34 4.34
N LYS A 29 8.30 13.54 3.82
CA LYS A 29 9.55 13.85 3.13
C LYS A 29 10.77 13.83 4.06
N ASN A 30 10.57 14.12 5.33
CA ASN A 30 11.64 14.16 6.35
C ASN A 30 11.78 12.87 7.16
N ASN A 31 11.20 11.75 6.71
CA ASN A 31 11.24 10.44 7.41
C ASN A 31 10.75 10.45 8.88
N TYR A 32 10.01 11.47 9.30
CA TYR A 32 9.44 11.51 10.65
C TYR A 32 8.23 10.58 10.82
N ILE A 33 7.56 10.24 9.71
CA ILE A 33 6.54 9.18 9.71
C ILE A 33 7.13 8.05 8.88
N LYS A 34 7.70 7.05 9.54
CA LYS A 34 8.02 5.78 8.90
C LYS A 34 6.71 5.26 8.31
N ASN A 35 6.61 5.21 6.98
CA ASN A 35 5.50 4.53 6.36
C ASN A 35 5.49 3.13 6.93
N MET A 36 4.43 2.80 7.65
CA MET A 36 4.28 1.47 8.18
C MET A 36 4.36 0.51 6.99
N SER A 37 5.24 -0.45 7.11
CA SER A 37 5.37 -1.70 6.40
C SER A 37 4.07 -2.13 5.67
N VAL A 38 3.84 -3.32 5.41
CA VAL A 38 2.67 -3.85 4.72
C VAL A 38 1.35 -3.46 5.43
N THR A 39 0.41 -2.90 4.69
CA THR A 39 -0.89 -2.44 5.20
C THR A 39 -2.01 -3.33 4.65
N HIS A 40 -3.04 -3.58 5.46
CA HIS A 40 -4.23 -4.28 5.00
C HIS A 40 -5.21 -3.31 4.34
N THR A 41 -5.84 -3.75 3.25
CA THR A 41 -6.96 -3.05 2.61
C THR A 41 -8.19 -3.95 2.51
N THR A 42 -9.33 -3.35 2.23
CA THR A 42 -10.62 -4.02 2.18
C THR A 42 -11.34 -3.72 0.87
N ASP A 43 -12.40 -4.49 0.55
CA ASP A 43 -13.26 -4.22 -0.61
C ASP A 43 -13.72 -2.77 -0.67
N LYS A 44 -14.03 -2.19 0.49
CA LYS A 44 -14.53 -0.83 0.61
C LYS A 44 -13.45 0.23 0.36
N GLU A 45 -12.22 -0.06 0.75
CA GLU A 45 -11.10 0.91 0.74
C GLU A 45 -10.18 0.72 -0.46
N PHE A 46 -10.33 -0.36 -1.21
CA PHE A 46 -9.43 -0.74 -2.29
C PHE A 46 -9.26 0.36 -3.35
N ASP A 47 -10.33 1.00 -3.76
CA ASP A 47 -10.23 2.07 -4.76
C ASP A 47 -9.42 3.25 -4.21
N ASN A 48 -9.65 3.65 -2.97
CA ASN A 48 -8.92 4.75 -2.35
C ASN A 48 -7.45 4.40 -2.07
N ASP A 49 -7.20 3.21 -1.55
CA ASP A 49 -5.86 2.79 -1.13
C ASP A 49 -4.96 2.40 -2.31
N VAL A 50 -5.53 1.75 -3.31
CA VAL A 50 -4.79 1.11 -4.39
C VAL A 50 -4.98 1.84 -5.73
N ILE A 51 -6.23 2.03 -6.16
CA ILE A 51 -6.49 2.59 -7.50
C ILE A 51 -6.15 4.07 -7.59
N GLN A 52 -6.41 4.83 -6.54
CA GLN A 52 -6.12 6.28 -6.47
C GLN A 52 -4.73 6.60 -5.90
N SER A 53 -3.89 5.58 -5.68
CA SER A 53 -2.54 5.78 -5.16
C SER A 53 -1.67 6.57 -6.14
N ASP A 54 -0.90 7.54 -5.61
CA ASP A 54 0.10 8.29 -6.37
C ASP A 54 1.36 7.46 -6.67
N LEU A 55 1.58 6.39 -5.91
CA LEU A 55 2.68 5.46 -6.10
C LEU A 55 2.18 4.12 -6.65
N PRO A 56 3.02 3.37 -7.37
CA PRO A 56 2.72 1.98 -7.66
C PRO A 56 2.44 1.19 -6.39
N VAL A 57 1.49 0.28 -6.45
CA VAL A 57 1.08 -0.57 -5.34
C VAL A 57 1.35 -2.03 -5.67
N LEU A 58 2.11 -2.70 -4.82
CA LEU A 58 2.19 -4.15 -4.79
C LEU A 58 1.13 -4.67 -3.82
N ILE A 59 0.23 -5.50 -4.30
CA ILE A 59 -0.81 -6.10 -3.48
C ILE A 59 -0.69 -7.62 -3.45
N GLN A 60 -0.76 -8.20 -2.24
CA GLN A 60 -0.86 -9.65 -2.03
C GLN A 60 -2.31 -10.02 -1.71
N PHE A 61 -2.87 -10.91 -2.51
CA PHE A 61 -4.10 -11.62 -2.17
C PHE A 61 -3.76 -12.82 -1.30
N THR A 62 -4.30 -12.85 -0.09
CA THR A 62 -3.90 -13.77 0.99
C THR A 62 -5.11 -14.29 1.75
N ALA A 63 -4.87 -15.26 2.63
CA ALA A 63 -5.84 -15.73 3.63
C ALA A 63 -5.11 -16.27 4.87
N GLU A 64 -5.78 -16.30 6.02
CA GLU A 64 -5.22 -16.74 7.29
C GLU A 64 -4.71 -18.20 7.27
N TRP A 65 -5.38 -19.06 6.52
CA TRP A 65 -5.03 -20.49 6.40
C TRP A 65 -3.93 -20.77 5.37
N CYS A 66 -3.49 -19.77 4.62
CA CYS A 66 -2.54 -19.92 3.52
C CYS A 66 -1.09 -19.95 4.04
N GLY A 67 -0.48 -21.13 4.12
CA GLY A 67 0.93 -21.28 4.53
C GLY A 67 1.92 -20.57 3.62
N PRO A 68 1.87 -20.74 2.28
CA PRO A 68 2.75 -20.02 1.36
C PRO A 68 2.61 -18.49 1.44
N CYS A 69 1.42 -17.98 1.71
CA CYS A 69 1.20 -16.54 1.92
C CYS A 69 1.98 -16.02 3.13
N LYS A 70 1.98 -16.78 4.22
CA LYS A 70 2.71 -16.43 5.45
C LYS A 70 4.22 -16.43 5.26
N MET A 71 4.74 -17.20 4.33
CA MET A 71 6.17 -17.20 3.98
C MET A 71 6.58 -15.94 3.22
N ILE A 72 5.68 -15.36 2.44
CA ILE A 72 5.93 -14.11 1.72
C ILE A 72 5.84 -12.89 2.65
N GLY A 73 5.04 -12.93 3.70
CA GLY A 73 4.82 -11.82 4.61
C GLY A 73 6.10 -11.12 5.07
N PRO A 74 7.08 -11.82 5.67
CA PRO A 74 8.37 -11.22 6.07
C PRO A 74 9.14 -10.61 4.90
N ILE A 75 9.07 -11.19 3.70
CA ILE A 75 9.69 -10.67 2.49
C ILE A 75 9.05 -9.34 2.09
N LEU A 76 7.73 -9.24 2.15
CA LEU A 76 7.02 -8.00 1.85
C LEU A 76 7.39 -6.87 2.83
N GLU A 77 7.60 -7.19 4.11
CA GLU A 77 8.08 -6.22 5.10
C GLU A 77 9.47 -5.69 4.73
N GLU A 78 10.39 -6.57 4.34
CA GLU A 78 11.72 -6.14 3.89
C GLU A 78 11.65 -5.30 2.61
N LEU A 79 10.81 -5.69 1.64
CA LEU A 79 10.61 -4.94 0.40
C LEU A 79 9.98 -3.56 0.65
N SER A 80 9.10 -3.47 1.62
CA SER A 80 8.52 -2.19 2.06
C SER A 80 9.59 -1.21 2.51
N ASP A 81 10.61 -1.68 3.22
CA ASP A 81 11.74 -0.84 3.62
C ASP A 81 12.66 -0.51 2.43
N GLU A 82 12.96 -1.48 1.56
CA GLU A 82 13.86 -1.28 0.41
C GLU A 82 13.27 -0.36 -0.67
N PHE A 83 11.97 -0.43 -0.89
CA PHE A 83 11.25 0.39 -1.87
C PHE A 83 10.50 1.56 -1.23
N ASP A 84 10.88 1.97 -0.02
CA ASP A 84 10.25 3.10 0.67
C ASP A 84 10.24 4.36 -0.20
N GLY A 85 9.08 4.99 -0.30
CA GLY A 85 8.85 6.16 -1.17
C GLY A 85 8.73 5.85 -2.67
N LYS A 86 8.92 4.60 -3.12
CA LYS A 86 8.82 4.17 -4.52
C LYS A 86 7.55 3.38 -4.81
N ILE A 87 7.16 2.50 -3.89
CA ILE A 87 5.93 1.71 -3.95
C ILE A 87 5.24 1.71 -2.59
N GLN A 88 3.97 1.36 -2.60
CA GLN A 88 3.22 0.97 -1.40
C GLN A 88 2.92 -0.52 -1.47
N ILE A 89 2.85 -1.19 -0.32
CA ILE A 89 2.55 -2.61 -0.24
C ILE A 89 1.31 -2.83 0.60
N TYR A 90 0.33 -3.52 0.03
CA TYR A 90 -0.92 -3.88 0.70
C TYR A 90 -1.17 -5.38 0.67
N GLU A 91 -1.94 -5.85 1.63
CA GLU A 91 -2.53 -7.17 1.66
C GLU A 91 -4.05 -7.09 1.66
N VAL A 92 -4.69 -8.00 0.95
CA VAL A 92 -6.14 -8.20 1.00
C VAL A 92 -6.46 -9.65 1.32
N ASN A 93 -7.23 -9.86 2.38
CA ASN A 93 -7.73 -11.18 2.76
C ASN A 93 -8.92 -11.53 1.87
N VAL A 94 -8.78 -12.57 1.05
CA VAL A 94 -9.82 -12.96 0.08
C VAL A 94 -11.08 -13.55 0.72
N ASP A 95 -10.98 -14.08 1.93
CA ASP A 95 -12.14 -14.64 2.65
C ASP A 95 -13.10 -13.53 3.10
N ASP A 96 -12.55 -12.38 3.50
CA ASP A 96 -13.33 -11.23 3.98
C ASP A 96 -13.62 -10.20 2.86
N ASN A 97 -12.91 -10.28 1.73
CA ASN A 97 -12.93 -9.30 0.66
C ASN A 97 -13.10 -9.97 -0.71
N SER A 98 -14.18 -10.71 -0.86
CA SER A 98 -14.47 -11.51 -2.05
C SER A 98 -14.75 -10.66 -3.31
N GLN A 99 -15.25 -9.44 -3.17
CA GLN A 99 -15.55 -8.58 -4.31
C GLN A 99 -14.28 -8.19 -5.06
N THR A 100 -13.25 -7.78 -4.36
CA THR A 100 -11.94 -7.47 -4.96
C THR A 100 -11.32 -8.71 -5.60
N ALA A 101 -11.36 -9.86 -4.92
CA ALA A 101 -10.84 -11.10 -5.47
C ALA A 101 -11.54 -11.51 -6.77
N VAL A 102 -12.86 -11.38 -6.84
CA VAL A 102 -13.66 -11.66 -8.05
C VAL A 102 -13.34 -10.66 -9.15
N LYS A 103 -13.31 -9.36 -8.83
CA LYS A 103 -13.00 -8.29 -9.79
C LYS A 103 -11.70 -8.52 -10.54
N TYR A 104 -10.68 -9.02 -9.85
CA TYR A 104 -9.36 -9.30 -10.44
C TYR A 104 -9.16 -10.76 -10.82
N SER A 105 -10.21 -11.56 -10.81
CA SER A 105 -10.18 -12.98 -11.22
C SER A 105 -9.15 -13.81 -10.45
N ILE A 106 -9.02 -13.56 -9.17
CA ILE A 106 -8.11 -14.28 -8.29
C ILE A 106 -8.63 -15.70 -8.08
N ARG A 107 -7.85 -16.70 -8.54
CA ARG A 107 -8.22 -18.13 -8.51
C ARG A 107 -7.38 -18.94 -7.54
N SER A 108 -6.25 -18.42 -7.14
CA SER A 108 -5.32 -19.05 -6.21
C SER A 108 -4.59 -18.01 -5.39
N ILE A 109 -4.11 -18.41 -4.23
CA ILE A 109 -3.32 -17.57 -3.32
C ILE A 109 -2.02 -18.30 -2.94
N PRO A 110 -0.94 -17.58 -2.70
CA PRO A 110 -0.81 -16.13 -2.88
C PRO A 110 -0.85 -15.72 -4.36
N THR A 111 -1.44 -14.60 -4.65
CA THR A 111 -1.28 -13.88 -5.92
C THR A 111 -0.80 -12.48 -5.59
N LEU A 112 0.28 -12.06 -6.24
CA LEU A 112 0.80 -10.71 -6.13
C LEU A 112 0.48 -9.95 -7.41
N MET A 113 0.06 -8.70 -7.27
CA MET A 113 -0.31 -7.85 -8.38
C MET A 113 0.32 -6.49 -8.22
N LEU A 114 0.94 -5.98 -9.28
CA LEU A 114 1.45 -4.62 -9.31
C LEU A 114 0.46 -3.73 -10.06
N ILE A 115 -0.01 -2.70 -9.39
CA ILE A 115 -0.97 -1.73 -9.93
C ILE A 115 -0.31 -0.36 -9.91
N ALA A 116 -0.35 0.34 -11.04
CA ALA A 116 0.13 1.71 -11.15
C ALA A 116 -0.83 2.52 -12.03
N ASP A 117 -1.08 3.77 -11.63
CA ASP A 117 -2.03 4.64 -12.32
C ASP A 117 -3.42 4.01 -12.48
N GLY A 118 -3.86 3.25 -11.47
CA GLY A 118 -5.14 2.54 -11.45
C GLY A 118 -5.21 1.29 -12.34
N ASN A 119 -4.10 0.89 -12.99
CA ASN A 119 -4.07 -0.23 -13.92
C ASN A 119 -3.15 -1.34 -13.45
N VAL A 120 -3.54 -2.58 -13.71
CA VAL A 120 -2.69 -3.75 -13.48
C VAL A 120 -1.53 -3.74 -14.47
N LYS A 121 -0.30 -3.72 -13.95
CA LYS A 121 0.92 -3.75 -14.75
C LYS A 121 1.48 -5.16 -14.87
N ALA A 122 1.40 -5.96 -13.81
CA ALA A 122 1.92 -7.31 -13.77
C ALA A 122 1.23 -8.13 -12.68
N GLN A 123 1.29 -9.44 -12.82
CA GLN A 123 0.75 -10.40 -11.86
C GLN A 123 1.70 -11.57 -11.70
N HIS A 124 1.90 -12.01 -10.46
CA HIS A 124 2.66 -13.21 -10.11
C HIS A 124 1.77 -14.13 -9.28
N ILE A 125 1.68 -15.38 -9.69
CA ILE A 125 0.87 -16.39 -9.01
C ILE A 125 1.80 -17.37 -8.29
N GLY A 126 1.54 -17.59 -7.02
CA GLY A 126 2.27 -18.53 -6.16
C GLY A 126 3.37 -17.87 -5.34
N ALA A 127 4.10 -18.71 -4.60
CA ALA A 127 5.23 -18.27 -3.79
C ALA A 127 6.35 -17.68 -4.64
N ALA A 128 7.10 -16.75 -4.07
CA ALA A 128 8.24 -16.12 -4.71
C ALA A 128 9.34 -15.85 -3.69
N SER A 129 10.58 -15.93 -4.12
CA SER A 129 11.72 -15.48 -3.33
C SER A 129 11.82 -13.96 -3.32
N LYS A 130 12.57 -13.41 -2.37
CA LYS A 130 12.84 -11.97 -2.32
C LYS A 130 13.44 -11.44 -3.63
N SER A 131 14.44 -12.15 -4.18
CA SER A 131 15.08 -11.75 -5.44
C SER A 131 14.11 -11.74 -6.62
N GLN A 132 13.21 -12.73 -6.70
CA GLN A 132 12.17 -12.77 -7.73
C GLN A 132 11.20 -11.60 -7.60
N LEU A 133 10.82 -11.21 -6.37
CA LEU A 133 9.94 -10.06 -6.15
C LEU A 133 10.62 -8.73 -6.44
N ILE A 134 11.90 -8.59 -6.12
CA ILE A 134 12.68 -7.39 -6.49
C ILE A 134 12.71 -7.24 -8.02
N GLU A 135 12.99 -8.32 -8.74
CA GLU A 135 12.99 -8.32 -10.22
C GLU A 135 11.59 -8.00 -10.77
N PHE A 136 10.56 -8.63 -10.21
CA PHE A 136 9.16 -8.39 -10.59
C PHE A 136 8.75 -6.93 -10.44
N ILE A 137 9.09 -6.31 -9.31
CA ILE A 137 8.81 -4.89 -9.06
C ILE A 137 9.64 -4.02 -10.01
N SER A 138 10.94 -4.22 -10.09
CA SER A 138 11.87 -3.37 -10.84
C SER A 138 11.58 -3.36 -12.34
N ASN A 139 11.09 -4.48 -12.88
CA ASN A 139 10.75 -4.59 -14.31
C ASN A 139 9.40 -3.94 -14.68
N ASN A 140 8.58 -3.57 -13.69
CA ASN A 140 7.20 -3.14 -13.94
C ASN A 140 6.85 -1.77 -13.34
N ILE A 141 7.83 -1.07 -12.79
CA ILE A 141 7.66 0.30 -12.28
C ILE A 141 8.42 1.32 -13.10
#